data_51e1e44083d666e0b2a51d682849e2b4
#
_entry.id   51e1e44083d666e0b2a51d682849e2b4
#
_cell.length_a   1.000
_cell.length_b   1.000
_cell.length_c   1.000
_cell.angle_alpha   90.00
_cell.angle_beta   90.00
_cell.angle_gamma   90.00
#
_symmetry.space_group_name_H-M   'P 1'
#
loop_
_entity.id
_entity.type
_entity.pdbx_description
1 polymer ?
#
loop_
_entity_poly.entity_id
_entity_poly.type
_entity_poly.pdbx_seq_one_letter_code
_entity_poly.pdbx_strand_id
1 'polypeptide(L)'
;YILLLYLNNYKTCRHIFSYITMVWYILLYTEIKIFNIRSVIKIVFSNLLFMFAFLPANIILYFLARNFKVKNIILIIFSLVFYAWGEPVCIALLIFSSFIGYIFAMQIHKSETEQQKKMYLIISLIINIGLLGIFKYTGFFVNNLNALLPIDLPVPNISLPIGISFYTFQIVSYVADVYCNRVKAQES
;
A
#
# COMPACT_ATOMS: atom_id res chain seq x y z
N TYR A 1 5.47 -8.35 -2.30
CA TYR A 1 6.83 -8.40 -1.79
C TYR A 1 6.85 -8.34 -0.26
N ILE A 2 6.16 -7.38 0.37
CA ILE A 2 5.95 -7.30 1.82
C ILE A 2 5.26 -8.57 2.34
N LEU A 3 4.30 -9.11 1.60
CA LEU A 3 3.59 -10.36 1.93
C LEU A 3 4.52 -11.60 1.91
N LEU A 4 5.50 -11.64 1.00
CA LEU A 4 6.50 -12.72 0.92
C LEU A 4 7.54 -12.66 2.06
N LEU A 5 7.86 -11.46 2.54
CA LEU A 5 8.71 -11.29 3.74
C LEU A 5 7.99 -11.76 5.01
N TYR A 6 6.65 -11.60 5.07
CA TYR A 6 5.81 -12.11 6.16
C TYR A 6 5.71 -13.63 6.18
N LEU A 7 5.71 -14.27 5.02
CA LEU A 7 5.59 -15.74 4.92
C LEU A 7 6.83 -16.50 5.43
N ASN A 8 7.98 -15.86 5.52
CA ASN A 8 9.20 -16.50 5.99
C ASN A 8 9.31 -16.59 7.53
N ASN A 9 8.43 -15.90 8.29
CA ASN A 9 8.38 -15.94 9.76
C ASN A 9 7.04 -16.53 10.30
N TYR A 10 6.67 -17.67 9.78
CA TYR A 10 5.33 -18.28 9.75
C TYR A 10 4.70 -18.69 11.10
N LYS A 11 5.32 -18.57 12.25
CA LYS A 11 4.79 -19.18 13.49
C LYS A 11 3.96 -18.26 14.41
N THR A 12 3.95 -16.95 14.24
CA THR A 12 3.32 -16.03 15.23
C THR A 12 2.22 -15.10 14.67
N CYS A 13 2.00 -15.04 13.36
CA CYS A 13 1.09 -14.06 12.73
C CYS A 13 -0.29 -14.59 12.31
N ARG A 14 -0.69 -15.78 12.71
CA ARG A 14 -1.93 -16.45 12.24
C ARG A 14 -3.21 -15.63 12.53
N HIS A 15 -3.27 -14.93 13.63
CA HIS A 15 -4.47 -14.15 14.01
C HIS A 15 -4.53 -12.77 13.33
N ILE A 16 -3.40 -12.10 13.17
CA ILE A 16 -3.34 -10.79 12.49
C ILE A 16 -3.61 -10.95 11.00
N PHE A 17 -3.10 -12.02 10.38
CA PHE A 17 -3.36 -12.35 8.98
C PHE A 17 -4.86 -12.59 8.70
N SER A 18 -5.58 -13.22 9.61
CA SER A 18 -7.02 -13.44 9.49
C SER A 18 -7.81 -12.12 9.57
N TYR A 19 -7.42 -11.19 10.44
CA TYR A 19 -8.05 -9.86 10.51
C TYR A 19 -7.71 -9.00 9.28
N ILE A 20 -6.46 -9.02 8.84
CA ILE A 20 -6.04 -8.28 7.63
C ILE A 20 -6.74 -8.81 6.38
N THR A 21 -6.88 -10.13 6.24
CA THR A 21 -7.62 -10.72 5.11
C THR A 21 -9.11 -10.42 5.16
N MET A 22 -9.72 -10.36 6.34
CA MET A 22 -11.13 -10.01 6.51
C MET A 22 -11.40 -8.54 6.19
N VAL A 23 -10.54 -7.63 6.68
CA VAL A 23 -10.58 -6.20 6.32
C VAL A 23 -10.30 -6.02 4.83
N TRP A 24 -9.38 -6.80 4.26
CA TRP A 24 -9.08 -6.80 2.83
C TRP A 24 -10.29 -7.21 1.98
N TYR A 25 -11.03 -8.23 2.40
CA TYR A 25 -12.24 -8.70 1.71
C TYR A 25 -13.36 -7.64 1.73
N ILE A 26 -13.54 -6.96 2.87
CA ILE A 26 -14.54 -5.90 3.02
C ILE A 26 -14.16 -4.67 2.18
N LEU A 27 -12.87 -4.27 2.17
CA LEU A 27 -12.39 -3.14 1.36
C LEU A 27 -12.45 -3.45 -0.14
N LEU A 28 -12.12 -4.68 -0.56
CA LEU A 28 -12.27 -5.12 -1.94
C LEU A 28 -13.74 -5.10 -2.38
N TYR A 29 -14.65 -5.53 -1.54
CA TYR A 29 -16.08 -5.54 -1.83
C TYR A 29 -16.66 -4.13 -1.96
N THR A 30 -16.21 -3.19 -1.14
CA THR A 30 -16.63 -1.78 -1.22
C THR A 30 -16.02 -1.07 -2.42
N GLU A 31 -14.76 -1.33 -2.76
CA GLU A 31 -14.10 -0.77 -3.95
C GLU A 31 -14.72 -1.30 -5.26
N ILE A 32 -15.08 -2.57 -5.33
CA ILE A 32 -15.76 -3.17 -6.51
C ILE A 32 -17.13 -2.52 -6.74
N LYS A 33 -17.86 -2.15 -5.70
CA LYS A 33 -19.19 -1.54 -5.81
C LYS A 33 -19.13 -0.08 -6.31
N ILE A 34 -18.05 0.66 -6.00
CA ILE A 34 -17.83 2.04 -6.46
C ILE A 34 -17.28 2.06 -7.91
N PHE A 35 -16.60 1.00 -8.32
CA PHE A 35 -15.90 0.89 -9.62
C PHE A 35 -16.81 0.72 -10.83
N ASN A 36 -18.09 0.42 -10.64
CA ASN A 36 -19.01 0.03 -11.74
C ASN A 36 -19.52 1.21 -12.60
N ILE A 37 -19.01 2.43 -12.47
CA ILE A 37 -19.55 3.60 -13.19
C ILE A 37 -18.54 4.32 -14.11
N ARG A 38 -17.23 4.03 -14.07
CA ARG A 38 -16.23 4.76 -14.88
C ARG A 38 -15.10 3.91 -15.45
N SER A 39 -15.38 2.87 -16.19
CA SER A 39 -14.29 2.12 -16.80
C SER A 39 -14.43 1.93 -18.30
N VAL A 40 -13.62 2.65 -19.04
CA VAL A 40 -13.16 2.21 -20.35
C VAL A 40 -11.62 2.11 -20.26
N ILE A 41 -11.13 0.86 -20.31
CA ILE A 41 -9.70 0.50 -20.50
C ILE A 41 -8.75 0.84 -19.32
N LYS A 42 -9.04 0.40 -18.12
CA LYS A 42 -7.97 0.16 -17.14
C LYS A 42 -7.71 -1.34 -17.06
N ILE A 43 -6.44 -1.76 -17.06
CA ILE A 43 -6.11 -3.17 -16.82
C ILE A 43 -6.43 -3.46 -15.34
N VAL A 44 -7.56 -4.08 -15.15
CA VAL A 44 -8.01 -4.61 -13.86
C VAL A 44 -7.59 -6.07 -13.79
N PHE A 45 -7.42 -6.64 -12.60
CA PHE A 45 -7.14 -8.06 -12.40
C PHE A 45 -8.07 -9.01 -13.15
N SER A 46 -9.28 -8.58 -13.50
CA SER A 46 -10.25 -9.31 -14.29
C SER A 46 -10.05 -9.24 -15.81
N ASN A 47 -9.04 -8.51 -16.28
CA ASN A 47 -8.78 -8.43 -17.71
C ASN A 47 -8.13 -9.72 -18.23
N LEU A 48 -8.63 -10.24 -19.36
CA LEU A 48 -8.06 -11.39 -20.04
C LEU A 48 -6.55 -11.27 -20.30
N LEU A 49 -6.07 -10.08 -20.64
CA LEU A 49 -4.66 -9.83 -20.91
C LEU A 49 -3.81 -9.98 -19.64
N PHE A 50 -4.31 -9.59 -18.47
CA PHE A 50 -3.64 -9.85 -17.21
C PHE A 50 -3.55 -11.34 -16.93
N MET A 51 -4.67 -12.06 -17.06
CA MET A 51 -4.77 -13.46 -16.68
C MET A 51 -3.97 -14.39 -17.60
N PHE A 52 -4.01 -14.15 -18.92
CA PHE A 52 -3.42 -15.05 -19.92
C PHE A 52 -2.03 -14.64 -20.43
N ALA A 53 -1.62 -13.39 -20.29
CA ALA A 53 -0.32 -12.94 -20.73
C ALA A 53 0.57 -12.49 -19.58
N PHE A 54 0.13 -11.54 -18.79
CA PHE A 54 0.96 -10.90 -17.76
C PHE A 54 1.30 -11.85 -16.60
N LEU A 55 0.31 -12.54 -16.05
CA LEU A 55 0.49 -13.46 -14.93
C LEU A 55 1.36 -14.67 -15.31
N PRO A 56 1.12 -15.40 -16.43
CA PRO A 56 1.99 -16.48 -16.86
C PRO A 56 3.40 -16.03 -17.17
N ALA A 57 3.59 -14.87 -17.81
CA ALA A 57 4.92 -14.32 -18.07
C ALA A 57 5.70 -14.07 -16.77
N ASN A 58 5.04 -13.48 -15.77
CA ASN A 58 5.66 -13.26 -14.44
C ASN A 58 6.04 -14.58 -13.78
N ILE A 59 5.15 -15.58 -13.80
CA ILE A 59 5.39 -16.90 -13.23
C ILE A 59 6.57 -17.60 -13.93
N ILE A 60 6.61 -17.59 -15.26
CA ILE A 60 7.68 -18.21 -16.04
C ILE A 60 9.03 -17.57 -15.70
N LEU A 61 9.12 -16.24 -15.70
CA LEU A 61 10.34 -15.51 -15.38
C LEU A 61 10.78 -15.73 -13.92
N TYR A 62 9.83 -15.81 -13.00
CA TYR A 62 10.11 -16.12 -11.60
C TYR A 62 10.75 -17.52 -11.43
N PHE A 63 10.23 -18.53 -12.13
CA PHE A 63 10.79 -19.88 -12.06
C PHE A 63 12.11 -20.03 -12.83
N LEU A 64 12.31 -19.26 -13.90
CA LEU A 64 13.58 -19.22 -14.63
C LEU A 64 14.71 -18.61 -13.81
N ALA A 65 14.40 -17.70 -12.91
CA ALA A 65 15.39 -17.06 -12.05
C ALA A 65 15.94 -18.04 -11.02
N ARG A 66 17.26 -18.21 -10.98
CA ARG A 66 17.95 -19.11 -10.02
C ARG A 66 18.16 -18.46 -8.66
N ASN A 67 18.43 -17.16 -8.63
CA ASN A 67 18.81 -16.43 -7.43
C ASN A 67 17.60 -15.75 -6.77
N PHE A 68 17.49 -15.83 -5.44
CA PHE A 68 16.42 -15.15 -4.68
C PHE A 68 16.36 -13.65 -4.92
N LYS A 69 17.52 -12.96 -5.05
CA LYS A 69 17.57 -11.53 -5.36
C LYS A 69 16.92 -11.21 -6.71
N VAL A 70 17.21 -12.03 -7.73
CA VAL A 70 16.64 -11.86 -9.08
C VAL A 70 15.14 -12.13 -9.05
N LYS A 71 14.67 -13.15 -8.34
CA LYS A 71 13.24 -13.44 -8.15
C LYS A 71 12.50 -12.24 -7.57
N ASN A 72 13.07 -11.64 -6.53
CA ASN A 72 12.50 -10.47 -5.88
C ASN A 72 12.45 -9.25 -6.81
N ILE A 73 13.50 -9.02 -7.58
CA ILE A 73 13.55 -7.93 -8.57
C ILE A 73 12.48 -8.12 -9.64
N ILE A 74 12.31 -9.32 -10.17
CA ILE A 74 11.26 -9.63 -11.15
C ILE A 74 9.89 -9.30 -10.59
N LEU A 75 9.57 -9.76 -9.37
CA LEU A 75 8.28 -9.49 -8.74
C LEU A 75 8.05 -7.98 -8.52
N ILE A 76 9.09 -7.24 -8.10
CA ILE A 76 8.99 -5.78 -7.92
C ILE A 76 8.71 -5.11 -9.25
N ILE A 77 9.48 -5.42 -10.30
CA ILE A 77 9.32 -4.80 -11.62
C ILE A 77 7.91 -5.09 -12.17
N PHE A 78 7.47 -6.33 -12.15
CA PHE A 78 6.13 -6.69 -12.63
C PHE A 78 5.03 -6.00 -11.81
N SER A 79 5.15 -5.93 -10.49
CA SER A 79 4.19 -5.21 -9.65
C SER A 79 4.14 -3.71 -9.98
N LEU A 80 5.30 -3.07 -10.17
CA LEU A 80 5.36 -1.66 -10.50
C LEU A 80 4.80 -1.39 -11.91
N VAL A 81 5.14 -2.23 -12.89
CA VAL A 81 4.60 -2.12 -14.26
C VAL A 81 3.08 -2.27 -14.26
N PHE A 82 2.55 -3.26 -13.53
CA PHE A 82 1.12 -3.45 -13.41
C PHE A 82 0.41 -2.24 -12.79
N TYR A 83 0.96 -1.72 -11.69
CA TYR A 83 0.40 -0.55 -11.02
C TYR A 83 0.51 0.71 -11.88
N ALA A 84 1.66 0.93 -12.53
CA ALA A 84 1.88 2.07 -13.44
C ALA A 84 0.95 2.05 -14.66
N TRP A 85 0.58 0.86 -15.13
CA TRP A 85 -0.37 0.74 -16.25
C TRP A 85 -1.76 1.21 -15.88
N GLY A 86 -2.22 0.89 -14.65
CA GLY A 86 -3.50 1.33 -14.14
C GLY A 86 -3.53 2.81 -13.75
N GLU A 87 -2.49 3.26 -13.04
CA GLU A 87 -2.40 4.58 -12.40
C GLU A 87 -0.98 5.15 -12.45
N PRO A 88 -0.54 5.70 -13.61
CA PRO A 88 0.87 6.09 -13.79
C PRO A 88 1.33 7.21 -12.85
N VAL A 89 0.44 8.11 -12.43
CA VAL A 89 0.79 9.21 -11.51
C VAL A 89 0.87 8.70 -10.06
N CYS A 90 0.02 7.75 -9.71
CA CYS A 90 -0.11 7.27 -8.34
C CYS A 90 0.99 6.31 -7.91
N ILE A 91 1.79 5.77 -8.87
CA ILE A 91 2.96 4.94 -8.56
C ILE A 91 3.99 5.69 -7.71
N ALA A 92 4.15 7.00 -7.95
CA ALA A 92 5.04 7.83 -7.16
C ALA A 92 4.64 7.89 -5.69
N LEU A 93 3.32 7.95 -5.41
CA LEU A 93 2.80 7.92 -4.05
C LEU A 93 3.06 6.59 -3.35
N LEU A 94 2.88 5.48 -4.06
CA LEU A 94 3.16 4.15 -3.52
C LEU A 94 4.64 3.99 -3.17
N ILE A 95 5.54 4.42 -4.06
CA ILE A 95 6.99 4.38 -3.82
C ILE A 95 7.36 5.28 -2.65
N PHE A 96 6.84 6.50 -2.61
CA PHE A 96 7.08 7.48 -1.55
C PHE A 96 6.62 6.96 -0.18
N SER A 97 5.39 6.47 -0.06
CA SER A 97 4.88 5.88 1.17
C SER A 97 5.71 4.69 1.64
N SER A 98 6.08 3.80 0.72
CA SER A 98 6.91 2.64 1.02
C SER A 98 8.31 3.03 1.50
N PHE A 99 8.91 4.04 0.87
CA PHE A 99 10.21 4.57 1.23
C PHE A 99 10.21 5.22 2.62
N ILE A 100 9.18 6.02 2.92
CA ILE A 100 8.98 6.59 4.26
C ILE A 100 8.84 5.49 5.30
N GLY A 101 7.99 4.50 5.05
CA GLY A 101 7.82 3.37 5.96
C GLY A 101 9.13 2.63 6.22
N TYR A 102 9.94 2.43 5.19
CA TYR A 102 11.26 1.81 5.31
C TYR A 102 12.21 2.64 6.18
N ILE A 103 12.32 3.95 5.94
CA ILE A 103 13.19 4.85 6.71
C ILE A 103 12.82 4.82 8.19
N PHE A 104 11.53 4.99 8.51
CA PHE A 104 11.11 5.02 9.90
C PHE A 104 11.23 3.65 10.59
N ALA A 105 10.98 2.55 9.89
CA ALA A 105 11.23 1.22 10.43
C ALA A 105 12.72 1.02 10.77
N MET A 106 13.62 1.50 9.90
CA MET A 106 15.06 1.44 10.14
C MET A 106 15.48 2.33 11.32
N GLN A 107 14.89 3.53 11.44
CA GLN A 107 15.16 4.42 12.59
C GLN A 107 14.67 3.81 13.91
N ILE A 108 13.50 3.20 13.92
CA ILE A 108 12.98 2.48 15.09
C ILE A 108 13.91 1.35 15.49
N HIS A 109 14.40 0.58 14.51
CA HIS A 109 15.30 -0.55 14.77
C HIS A 109 16.65 -0.09 15.36
N LYS A 110 17.18 1.07 14.92
CA LYS A 110 18.45 1.64 15.39
C LYS A 110 18.32 2.42 16.68
N SER A 111 17.12 2.76 17.11
CA SER A 111 16.91 3.58 18.31
C SER A 111 17.15 2.77 19.58
N GLU A 112 17.87 3.37 20.54
CA GLU A 112 18.15 2.74 21.83
C GLU A 112 17.06 3.05 22.88
N THR A 113 16.40 4.21 22.77
CA THR A 113 15.40 4.64 23.74
C THR A 113 13.97 4.41 23.24
N GLU A 114 13.10 3.94 24.14
CA GLU A 114 11.68 3.71 23.83
C GLU A 114 10.95 5.00 23.41
N GLN A 115 11.37 6.15 23.92
CA GLN A 115 10.82 7.45 23.51
C GLN A 115 11.10 7.76 22.05
N GLN A 116 12.32 7.52 21.57
CA GLN A 116 12.67 7.72 20.16
C GLN A 116 11.92 6.76 19.24
N LYS A 117 11.82 5.49 19.60
CA LYS A 117 11.03 4.50 18.84
C LYS A 117 9.59 4.94 18.70
N LYS A 118 8.96 5.36 19.81
CA LYS A 118 7.57 5.86 19.82
C LYS A 118 7.40 7.11 18.97
N MET A 119 8.35 8.04 19.02
CA MET A 119 8.33 9.25 18.21
C MET A 119 8.36 8.93 16.71
N TYR A 120 9.29 8.07 16.27
CA TYR A 120 9.37 7.66 14.86
C TYR A 120 8.14 6.91 14.38
N LEU A 121 7.55 6.05 15.23
CA LEU A 121 6.28 5.40 14.93
C LEU A 121 5.18 6.44 14.69
N ILE A 122 4.99 7.39 15.60
CA ILE A 122 3.94 8.41 15.50
C ILE A 122 4.14 9.26 14.24
N ILE A 123 5.35 9.69 13.93
CA ILE A 123 5.64 10.48 12.72
C ILE A 123 5.30 9.67 11.46
N SER A 124 5.70 8.41 11.40
CA SER A 124 5.36 7.53 10.28
C SER A 124 3.86 7.37 10.10
N LEU A 125 3.12 7.20 11.20
CA LEU A 125 1.66 7.12 11.20
C LEU A 125 1.01 8.40 10.68
N ILE A 126 1.45 9.56 11.19
CA ILE A 126 0.91 10.87 10.77
C ILE A 126 1.11 11.07 9.27
N ILE A 127 2.30 10.77 8.74
CA ILE A 127 2.59 10.95 7.32
C ILE A 127 1.73 10.01 6.47
N ASN A 128 1.72 8.71 6.77
CA ASN A 128 1.00 7.73 5.94
C ASN A 128 -0.52 7.88 6.04
N ILE A 129 -1.07 8.05 7.25
CA ILE A 129 -2.52 8.26 7.44
C ILE A 129 -2.93 9.65 6.95
N GLY A 130 -2.08 10.67 7.12
CA GLY A 130 -2.29 12.01 6.60
C GLY A 130 -2.39 12.02 5.08
N LEU A 131 -1.48 11.34 4.38
CA LEU A 131 -1.53 11.13 2.94
C LEU A 131 -2.85 10.46 2.51
N LEU A 132 -3.22 9.36 3.16
CA LEU A 132 -4.50 8.69 2.93
C LEU A 132 -5.68 9.65 3.16
N GLY A 133 -5.63 10.44 4.24
CA GLY A 133 -6.63 11.43 4.60
C GLY A 133 -6.82 12.49 3.51
N ILE A 134 -5.73 13.04 2.99
CA ILE A 134 -5.75 14.04 1.92
C ILE A 134 -6.42 13.46 0.68
N PHE A 135 -5.99 12.31 0.18
CA PHE A 135 -6.54 11.76 -1.06
C PHE A 135 -7.99 11.28 -0.92
N LYS A 136 -8.34 10.72 0.23
CA LYS A 136 -9.67 10.11 0.44
C LYS A 136 -10.74 11.10 0.89
N TYR A 137 -10.37 12.07 1.72
CA TYR A 137 -11.37 12.90 2.43
C TYR A 137 -11.37 14.37 2.02
N THR A 138 -10.44 14.83 1.14
CA THR A 138 -10.44 16.26 0.72
C THR A 138 -11.76 16.67 0.10
N GLY A 139 -12.32 15.88 -0.82
CA GLY A 139 -13.63 16.19 -1.40
C GLY A 139 -14.75 16.27 -0.37
N PHE A 140 -14.75 15.37 0.59
CA PHE A 140 -15.72 15.37 1.69
C PHE A 140 -15.59 16.63 2.55
N PHE A 141 -14.38 17.03 2.94
CA PHE A 141 -14.14 18.23 3.74
C PHE A 141 -14.53 19.49 3.00
N VAL A 142 -14.16 19.63 1.73
CA VAL A 142 -14.50 20.81 0.93
C VAL A 142 -16.01 20.92 0.74
N ASN A 143 -16.71 19.83 0.44
CA ASN A 143 -18.18 19.84 0.32
C ASN A 143 -18.87 20.24 1.62
N ASN A 144 -18.39 19.74 2.77
CA ASN A 144 -18.97 20.14 4.06
C ASN A 144 -18.65 21.59 4.42
N LEU A 145 -17.47 22.11 4.09
CA LEU A 145 -17.12 23.51 4.28
C LEU A 145 -18.01 24.41 3.42
N ASN A 146 -18.25 24.06 2.17
CA ASN A 146 -19.15 24.81 1.28
C ASN A 146 -20.61 24.79 1.78
N ALA A 147 -21.04 23.72 2.46
CA ALA A 147 -22.36 23.62 3.04
C ALA A 147 -22.52 24.43 4.34
N LEU A 148 -21.43 24.58 5.11
CA LEU A 148 -21.46 25.31 6.40
C LEU A 148 -21.16 26.80 6.27
N LEU A 149 -20.33 27.15 5.29
CA LEU A 149 -19.91 28.53 5.05
C LEU A 149 -20.43 28.97 3.68
N PRO A 150 -20.87 30.23 3.50
CA PRO A 150 -21.28 30.75 2.21
C PRO A 150 -20.08 31.05 1.29
N ILE A 151 -19.18 30.05 1.16
CA ILE A 151 -17.95 30.14 0.38
C ILE A 151 -18.03 29.04 -0.66
N ASP A 152 -17.87 29.39 -1.93
CA ASP A 152 -17.86 28.44 -3.05
C ASP A 152 -16.41 28.04 -3.36
N LEU A 153 -15.85 27.14 -2.53
CA LEU A 153 -14.53 26.60 -2.78
C LEU A 153 -14.59 25.56 -3.90
N PRO A 154 -13.72 25.63 -4.90
CA PRO A 154 -13.68 24.63 -5.95
C PRO A 154 -13.33 23.26 -5.35
N VAL A 155 -14.20 22.28 -5.54
CA VAL A 155 -13.95 20.90 -5.10
C VAL A 155 -12.86 20.31 -5.97
N PRO A 156 -11.68 20.00 -5.43
CA PRO A 156 -10.60 19.42 -6.23
C PRO A 156 -11.00 18.03 -6.70
N ASN A 157 -10.94 17.81 -8.00
CA ASN A 157 -11.24 16.51 -8.62
C ASN A 157 -10.03 15.57 -8.47
N ILE A 158 -9.71 15.22 -7.22
CA ILE A 158 -8.59 14.32 -6.91
C ILE A 158 -9.07 12.91 -7.17
N SER A 159 -8.50 12.25 -8.20
CA SER A 159 -8.72 10.83 -8.44
C SER A 159 -8.13 10.02 -7.27
N LEU A 160 -8.96 9.21 -6.64
CA LEU A 160 -8.51 8.33 -5.56
C LEU A 160 -7.61 7.23 -6.15
N PRO A 161 -6.32 7.14 -5.74
CA PRO A 161 -5.44 6.09 -6.21
C PRO A 161 -5.97 4.70 -5.85
N ILE A 162 -5.95 3.77 -6.82
CA ILE A 162 -6.39 2.40 -6.57
C ILE A 162 -5.50 1.76 -5.50
N GLY A 163 -6.13 1.23 -4.46
CA GLY A 163 -5.43 0.51 -3.40
C GLY A 163 -4.68 1.38 -2.39
N ILE A 164 -4.85 2.72 -2.38
CA ILE A 164 -4.15 3.61 -1.44
C ILE A 164 -4.38 3.20 0.02
N SER A 165 -5.60 2.89 0.40
CA SER A 165 -5.90 2.44 1.76
C SER A 165 -5.16 1.14 2.09
N PHE A 166 -5.09 0.24 1.14
CA PHE A 166 -4.49 -1.08 1.32
C PHE A 166 -2.98 -1.00 1.55
N TYR A 167 -2.24 -0.35 0.65
CA TYR A 167 -0.78 -0.26 0.83
C TYR A 167 -0.40 0.63 2.03
N THR A 168 -1.20 1.66 2.34
CA THR A 168 -0.98 2.49 3.53
C THR A 168 -1.09 1.64 4.81
N PHE A 169 -2.14 0.83 4.94
CA PHE A 169 -2.28 -0.05 6.11
C PHE A 169 -1.20 -1.12 6.17
N GLN A 170 -0.74 -1.65 5.04
CA GLN A 170 0.39 -2.57 5.02
C GLN A 170 1.68 -1.94 5.55
N ILE A 171 1.99 -0.71 5.11
CA ILE A 171 3.17 0.02 5.55
C ILE A 171 3.08 0.34 7.05
N VAL A 172 1.93 0.84 7.48
CA VAL A 172 1.67 1.14 8.90
C VAL A 172 1.81 -0.11 9.77
N SER A 173 1.25 -1.24 9.33
CA SER A 173 1.37 -2.52 10.04
C SER A 173 2.81 -2.98 10.15
N TYR A 174 3.59 -2.87 9.06
CA TYR A 174 5.01 -3.21 9.08
C TYR A 174 5.80 -2.36 10.08
N VAL A 175 5.62 -1.03 10.08
CA VAL A 175 6.30 -0.13 11.02
C VAL A 175 5.92 -0.42 12.47
N ALA A 176 4.63 -0.72 12.73
CA ALA A 176 4.14 -1.11 14.05
C ALA A 176 4.74 -2.45 14.51
N ASP A 177 4.88 -3.42 13.63
CA ASP A 177 5.47 -4.72 13.96
C ASP A 177 6.97 -4.61 14.26
N VAL A 178 7.69 -3.72 13.57
CA VAL A 178 9.10 -3.39 13.89
C VAL A 178 9.17 -2.73 15.27
N TYR A 179 8.28 -1.77 15.56
CA TYR A 179 8.20 -1.13 16.87
C TYR A 179 7.93 -2.14 18.00
N CYS A 180 7.02 -3.08 17.78
CA CYS A 180 6.72 -4.14 18.74
C CYS A 180 7.80 -5.25 18.81
N ASN A 181 8.93 -5.12 18.10
CA ASN A 181 9.99 -6.12 17.99
C ASN A 181 9.50 -7.50 17.48
N ARG A 182 8.37 -7.53 16.77
CA ARG A 182 7.83 -8.76 16.16
C ARG A 182 8.59 -9.15 14.90
N VAL A 183 9.07 -8.15 14.16
CA VAL A 183 9.83 -8.32 12.92
C VAL A 183 11.05 -7.41 12.99
N LYS A 184 12.20 -7.91 12.52
CA LYS A 184 13.40 -7.09 12.34
C LYS A 184 13.22 -6.17 11.14
N ALA A 185 13.74 -4.94 11.23
CA ALA A 185 13.74 -4.05 10.07
C ALA A 185 14.54 -4.68 8.94
N GLN A 186 14.08 -4.51 7.72
CA GLN A 186 14.74 -5.02 6.53
C GLN A 186 16.00 -4.19 6.24
N GLU A 187 17.16 -4.81 6.23
CA GLU A 187 18.45 -4.11 6.01
C GLU A 187 18.83 -4.02 4.52
N SER A 188 18.15 -4.73 3.62
CA SER A 188 18.45 -4.70 2.16
C SER A 188 17.20 -4.98 1.32
#